data_cdee0550f09a6f98ce417fc0cd520bc5
#
_entry.id   cdee0550f09a6f98ce417fc0cd520bc5
#
_cell.length_a   1.000
_cell.length_b   1.000
_cell.length_c   1.000
_cell.angle_alpha   90.00
_cell.angle_beta   90.00
_cell.angle_gamma   90.00
#
_symmetry.space_group_name_H-M   'P 1'
#
loop_
_entity.id
_entity.type
_entity.pdbx_description
1 polymer ?
#
loop_
_entity_poly.entity_id
_entity_poly.type
_entity_poly.pdbx_seq_one_letter_code
_entity_poly.pdbx_strand_id
1 'polypeptide(L)'
;MTRFVFFLPVIVFFALAVLLWQGLFLDTKALPSMLIDKPMPEFALTTVDGEEVTNVDLPDQIFLLNIWGSYCLPCLIEHPTFMRLAEEGEIPVVGVNYRDRQGLAVNWLG
;
A
#
# COMPACT_ATOMS: atom_id res chain seq x y z
N MET A 1 54.04 8.32 -13.64
CA MET A 1 52.64 7.84 -13.90
C MET A 1 52.05 7.08 -12.72
N THR A 2 52.79 6.50 -11.83
CA THR A 2 52.33 5.64 -10.73
C THR A 2 51.58 6.35 -9.59
N ARG A 3 51.80 7.64 -9.39
CA ARG A 3 51.17 8.41 -8.29
C ARG A 3 49.71 8.74 -8.53
N PHE A 4 49.28 8.87 -9.78
CA PHE A 4 47.86 9.12 -10.13
C PHE A 4 46.94 7.92 -9.86
N VAL A 5 47.46 6.71 -9.95
CA VAL A 5 46.67 5.48 -9.70
C VAL A 5 46.22 5.40 -8.26
N PHE A 6 46.98 5.93 -7.29
CA PHE A 6 46.61 5.95 -5.88
C PHE A 6 45.48 6.94 -5.56
N PHE A 7 45.29 7.98 -6.38
CA PHE A 7 44.19 8.95 -6.18
C PHE A 7 42.89 8.49 -6.83
N LEU A 8 42.94 7.56 -7.77
CA LEU A 8 41.77 7.07 -8.48
C LEU A 8 40.66 6.50 -7.52
N PRO A 9 40.99 5.61 -6.58
CA PRO A 9 39.97 5.10 -5.64
C PRO A 9 39.39 6.19 -4.76
N VAL A 10 40.18 7.19 -4.38
CA VAL A 10 39.69 8.33 -3.57
C VAL A 10 38.72 9.18 -4.37
N ILE A 11 39.05 9.47 -5.64
CA ILE A 11 38.17 10.24 -6.55
C ILE A 11 36.83 9.48 -6.76
N VAL A 12 36.90 8.17 -7.02
CA VAL A 12 35.73 7.32 -7.19
C VAL A 12 34.86 7.30 -5.92
N PHE A 13 35.52 7.21 -4.76
CA PHE A 13 34.78 7.23 -3.47
C PHE A 13 34.03 8.56 -3.29
N PHE A 14 34.68 9.69 -3.52
CA PHE A 14 34.02 11.00 -3.40
C PHE A 14 32.93 11.20 -4.44
N ALA A 15 33.14 10.75 -5.68
CA ALA A 15 32.10 10.80 -6.71
C ALA A 15 30.86 9.99 -6.34
N LEU A 16 31.03 8.77 -5.82
CA LEU A 16 29.95 7.94 -5.32
C LEU A 16 29.26 8.55 -4.10
N ALA A 17 30.05 9.13 -3.17
CA ALA A 17 29.50 9.80 -2.00
C ALA A 17 28.59 10.98 -2.40
N VAL A 18 28.99 11.78 -3.38
CA VAL A 18 28.20 12.90 -3.91
C VAL A 18 26.93 12.39 -4.60
N LEU A 19 27.02 11.34 -5.41
CA LEU A 19 25.86 10.74 -6.06
C LEU A 19 24.85 10.19 -5.06
N LEU A 20 25.31 9.47 -4.04
CA LEU A 20 24.46 8.96 -2.98
C LEU A 20 23.82 10.09 -2.16
N TRP A 21 24.60 11.13 -1.87
CA TRP A 21 24.11 12.33 -1.19
C TRP A 21 22.98 13.01 -1.97
N GLN A 22 23.15 13.20 -3.27
CA GLN A 22 22.08 13.74 -4.12
C GLN A 22 20.86 12.82 -4.16
N GLY A 23 21.06 11.49 -4.21
CA GLY A 23 19.97 10.52 -4.18
C GLY A 23 19.13 10.59 -2.90
N LEU A 24 19.72 10.99 -1.78
CA LEU A 24 19.00 11.12 -0.50
C LEU A 24 17.98 12.27 -0.50
N PHE A 25 18.16 13.27 -1.33
CA PHE A 25 17.25 14.41 -1.46
C PHE A 25 16.21 14.23 -2.57
N LEU A 26 16.26 13.13 -3.32
CA LEU A 26 15.16 12.80 -4.22
C LEU A 26 13.96 12.33 -3.39
N ASP A 27 12.85 13.01 -3.56
CA ASP A 27 11.59 12.63 -2.93
C ASP A 27 11.03 11.37 -3.60
N THR A 28 11.40 10.22 -3.07
CA THR A 28 10.92 8.90 -3.54
C THR A 28 9.45 8.64 -3.16
N LYS A 29 8.85 9.51 -2.34
CA LYS A 29 7.44 9.39 -1.92
C LYS A 29 6.48 10.02 -2.93
N ALA A 30 6.98 10.82 -3.86
CA ALA A 30 6.18 11.43 -4.92
C ALA A 30 5.91 10.42 -6.06
N LEU A 31 5.33 9.27 -5.74
CA LEU A 31 4.70 8.41 -6.74
C LEU A 31 3.27 8.93 -6.93
N PRO A 32 3.00 9.69 -8.01
CA PRO A 32 1.63 10.09 -8.29
C PRO A 32 0.80 8.83 -8.51
N SER A 33 -0.23 8.63 -7.70
CA SER A 33 -1.17 7.55 -7.95
C SER A 33 -1.77 7.73 -9.34
N MET A 34 -1.71 6.70 -10.16
CA MET A 34 -2.26 6.71 -11.51
C MET A 34 -3.80 6.84 -11.53
N LEU A 35 -4.43 6.72 -10.37
CA LEU A 35 -5.88 6.72 -10.19
C LEU A 35 -6.41 8.02 -9.55
N ILE A 36 -5.55 8.99 -9.24
CA ILE A 36 -6.02 10.30 -8.76
C ILE A 36 -6.89 10.95 -9.83
N ASP A 37 -8.05 11.48 -9.43
CA ASP A 37 -9.04 12.15 -10.29
C ASP A 37 -9.59 11.28 -11.44
N LYS A 38 -9.46 9.96 -11.32
CA LYS A 38 -10.08 9.02 -12.27
C LYS A 38 -11.24 8.28 -11.60
N PRO A 39 -12.29 7.97 -12.39
CA PRO A 39 -13.34 7.12 -11.87
C PRO A 39 -12.79 5.75 -11.48
N MET A 40 -13.37 5.17 -10.45
CA MET A 40 -13.04 3.81 -10.03
C MET A 40 -13.28 2.84 -11.20
N PRO A 41 -12.35 1.93 -11.50
CA PRO A 41 -12.56 0.92 -12.52
C PRO A 41 -13.73 0.01 -12.13
N GLU A 42 -14.45 -0.47 -13.13
CA GLU A 42 -15.52 -1.45 -12.91
C GLU A 42 -14.94 -2.76 -12.38
N PHE A 43 -15.61 -3.33 -11.39
CA PHE A 43 -15.25 -4.63 -10.82
C PHE A 43 -16.50 -5.42 -10.44
N ALA A 44 -16.35 -6.73 -10.36
CA ALA A 44 -17.29 -7.64 -9.72
C ALA A 44 -16.48 -8.58 -8.82
N LEU A 45 -16.76 -8.55 -7.53
CA LEU A 45 -16.05 -9.34 -6.52
C LEU A 45 -17.07 -10.11 -5.69
N THR A 46 -16.64 -11.22 -5.10
CA THR A 46 -17.45 -11.99 -4.19
C THR A 46 -17.09 -11.66 -2.75
N THR A 47 -18.08 -11.39 -1.92
CA THR A 47 -17.89 -11.16 -0.48
C THR A 47 -17.42 -12.45 0.21
N VAL A 48 -16.97 -12.32 1.46
CA VAL A 48 -16.63 -13.48 2.30
C VAL A 48 -17.84 -14.40 2.55
N ASP A 49 -19.06 -13.86 2.45
CA ASP A 49 -20.33 -14.59 2.62
C ASP A 49 -20.84 -15.19 1.32
N GLY A 50 -20.18 -14.92 0.18
CA GLY A 50 -20.50 -15.49 -1.12
C GLY A 50 -21.44 -14.65 -2.00
N GLU A 51 -21.76 -13.43 -1.61
CA GLU A 51 -22.55 -12.47 -2.40
C GLU A 51 -21.68 -11.75 -3.42
N GLU A 52 -22.24 -11.42 -4.58
CA GLU A 52 -21.56 -10.63 -5.60
C GLU A 52 -21.74 -9.14 -5.31
N VAL A 53 -20.64 -8.40 -5.32
CA VAL A 53 -20.55 -6.96 -5.08
C VAL A 53 -19.83 -6.27 -6.23
N THR A 54 -20.38 -5.16 -6.66
CA THR A 54 -19.90 -4.34 -7.77
C THR A 54 -19.67 -2.90 -7.32
N ASN A 55 -19.25 -2.03 -8.22
CA ASN A 55 -19.06 -0.59 -7.93
C ASN A 55 -20.31 0.10 -7.39
N VAL A 56 -21.52 -0.33 -7.82
CA VAL A 56 -22.78 0.31 -7.43
C VAL A 56 -23.20 -0.02 -5.99
N ASP A 57 -22.61 -1.03 -5.39
CA ASP A 57 -22.89 -1.45 -4.02
C ASP A 57 -21.99 -0.75 -3.00
N LEU A 58 -20.99 0.03 -3.48
CA LEU A 58 -20.12 0.81 -2.63
C LEU A 58 -20.83 2.05 -2.06
N PRO A 59 -20.37 2.58 -0.90
CA PRO A 59 -20.91 3.82 -0.35
C PRO A 59 -20.80 5.00 -1.33
N ASP A 60 -21.87 5.77 -1.49
CA ASP A 60 -21.90 7.00 -2.32
C ASP A 60 -21.10 8.17 -1.73
N GLN A 61 -20.58 8.01 -0.53
CA GLN A 61 -19.76 9.01 0.16
C GLN A 61 -18.28 8.60 0.17
N ILE A 62 -17.41 9.49 0.63
CA ILE A 62 -15.99 9.16 0.83
C ILE A 62 -15.89 7.98 1.80
N PHE A 63 -15.17 6.95 1.40
CA PHE A 63 -14.93 5.76 2.20
C PHE A 63 -13.46 5.37 2.17
N LEU A 64 -13.02 4.62 3.17
CA LEU A 64 -11.68 4.08 3.26
C LEU A 64 -11.66 2.67 2.67
N LEU A 65 -10.84 2.48 1.63
CA LEU A 65 -10.61 1.16 1.05
C LEU A 65 -9.36 0.53 1.67
N ASN A 66 -9.52 -0.55 2.42
CA ASN A 66 -8.43 -1.30 3.02
C ASN A 66 -8.20 -2.62 2.28
N ILE A 67 -6.99 -2.82 1.77
CA ILE A 67 -6.60 -4.10 1.15
C ILE A 67 -5.84 -4.92 2.19
N TRP A 68 -6.31 -6.14 2.47
CA TRP A 68 -5.78 -6.98 3.52
C TRP A 68 -5.70 -8.46 3.13
N GLY A 69 -5.04 -9.29 3.94
CA GLY A 69 -4.98 -10.74 3.78
C GLY A 69 -4.64 -11.41 5.10
N SER A 70 -5.10 -12.65 5.30
CA SER A 70 -4.85 -13.42 6.53
C SER A 70 -3.35 -13.69 6.79
N TYR A 71 -2.53 -13.65 5.75
CA TYR A 71 -1.07 -13.83 5.81
C TYR A 71 -0.31 -12.52 6.08
N CYS A 72 -1.00 -11.38 6.13
CA CYS A 72 -0.40 -10.06 6.24
C CYS A 72 -0.23 -9.67 7.73
N LEU A 73 0.95 -9.83 8.28
CA LEU A 73 1.22 -9.46 9.67
C LEU A 73 1.02 -7.97 9.99
N PRO A 74 1.45 -7.01 9.14
CA PRO A 74 1.10 -5.60 9.34
C PRO A 74 -0.39 -5.35 9.37
N CYS A 75 -1.18 -6.03 8.53
CA CYS A 75 -2.63 -5.88 8.49
C CYS A 75 -3.28 -6.29 9.82
N LEU A 76 -2.74 -7.32 10.47
CA LEU A 76 -3.20 -7.76 11.81
C LEU A 76 -2.95 -6.67 12.87
N ILE A 77 -1.83 -5.97 12.79
CA ILE A 77 -1.48 -4.89 13.72
C ILE A 77 -2.39 -3.67 13.52
N GLU A 78 -2.73 -3.36 12.26
CA GLU A 78 -3.54 -2.21 11.88
C GLU A 78 -5.05 -2.45 12.06
N HIS A 79 -5.49 -3.70 12.03
CA HIS A 79 -6.90 -4.10 12.08
C HIS A 79 -7.70 -3.45 13.21
N PRO A 80 -7.23 -3.40 14.48
CA PRO A 80 -7.96 -2.75 15.57
C PRO A 80 -8.23 -1.26 15.31
N THR A 81 -7.35 -0.59 14.55
CA THR A 81 -7.52 0.81 14.19
C THR A 81 -8.65 0.98 13.16
N PHE A 82 -8.72 0.11 12.16
CA PHE A 82 -9.79 0.12 11.17
C PHE A 82 -11.16 -0.23 11.80
N MET A 83 -11.19 -1.19 12.71
CA MET A 83 -12.41 -1.54 13.44
C MET A 83 -12.92 -0.37 14.25
N ARG A 84 -12.05 0.33 14.97
CA ARG A 84 -12.42 1.53 15.72
C ARG A 84 -12.96 2.64 14.82
N LEU A 85 -12.31 2.90 13.67
CA LEU A 85 -12.79 3.90 12.70
C LEU A 85 -14.17 3.55 12.16
N ALA A 86 -14.41 2.26 11.88
CA ALA A 86 -15.71 1.77 11.45
C ALA A 86 -16.80 1.92 12.54
N GLU A 87 -16.45 1.68 13.81
CA GLU A 87 -17.34 1.85 14.96
C GLU A 87 -17.70 3.31 15.23
N GLU A 88 -16.73 4.23 15.07
CA GLU A 88 -16.92 5.69 15.16
C GLU A 88 -17.90 6.20 14.08
N GLY A 89 -18.02 5.49 12.97
CA GLY A 89 -19.04 5.72 11.94
C GLY A 89 -18.88 7.00 11.12
N GLU A 90 -17.78 7.72 11.28
CA GLU A 90 -17.52 8.96 10.53
C GLU A 90 -17.20 8.69 9.06
N ILE A 91 -16.46 7.59 8.78
CA ILE A 91 -16.04 7.20 7.44
C ILE A 91 -16.27 5.69 7.29
N PRO A 92 -17.06 5.24 6.31
CA PRO A 92 -17.21 3.82 6.02
C PRO A 92 -15.88 3.17 5.67
N VAL A 93 -15.64 1.98 6.18
CA VAL A 93 -14.45 1.17 5.88
C VAL A 93 -14.88 -0.04 5.06
N VAL A 94 -14.31 -0.17 3.86
CA VAL A 94 -14.52 -1.31 2.97
C VAL A 94 -13.24 -2.13 2.92
N GLY A 95 -13.29 -3.38 3.35
CA GLY A 95 -12.16 -4.31 3.32
C GLY A 95 -12.16 -5.15 2.04
N VAL A 96 -11.06 -5.16 1.30
CA VAL A 96 -10.84 -6.07 0.15
C VAL A 96 -9.80 -7.10 0.52
N ASN A 97 -10.21 -8.36 0.57
CA ASN A 97 -9.31 -9.48 0.80
C ASN A 97 -8.55 -9.82 -0.49
N TYR A 98 -7.23 -9.85 -0.45
CA TYR A 98 -6.40 -10.01 -1.62
C TYR A 98 -5.63 -11.35 -1.59
N ARG A 99 -5.82 -12.15 -2.65
CA ARG A 99 -5.10 -13.42 -2.88
C ARG A 99 -5.08 -14.37 -1.68
N ASP A 100 -6.18 -14.47 -0.99
CA ASP A 100 -6.34 -15.28 0.20
C ASP A 100 -7.31 -16.46 -0.04
N ARG A 101 -7.31 -17.43 0.85
CA ARG A 101 -8.31 -18.49 0.86
C ARG A 101 -9.51 -18.05 1.71
N GLN A 102 -10.70 -18.15 1.16
CA GLN A 102 -11.94 -17.72 1.82
C GLN A 102 -12.05 -18.22 3.28
N GLY A 103 -11.75 -19.48 3.54
CA GLY A 103 -11.81 -20.04 4.89
C GLY A 103 -10.81 -19.41 5.87
N LEU A 104 -9.63 -18.98 5.39
CA LEU A 104 -8.66 -18.28 6.22
C LEU A 104 -9.09 -16.83 6.46
N ALA A 105 -9.64 -16.16 5.44
CA ALA A 105 -10.17 -14.82 5.55
C ALA A 105 -11.31 -14.73 6.55
N VAL A 106 -12.28 -15.65 6.49
CA VAL A 106 -13.39 -15.73 7.44
C VAL A 106 -12.88 -15.96 8.87
N ASN A 107 -11.97 -16.92 9.06
CA ASN A 107 -11.40 -17.19 10.39
C ASN A 107 -10.60 -16.00 10.96
N TRP A 108 -10.02 -15.18 10.08
CA TRP A 108 -9.24 -14.01 10.50
C TRP A 108 -10.16 -12.86 10.97
N LEU A 109 -11.34 -12.73 10.36
CA LEU A 109 -12.32 -11.72 10.74
C LEU A 109 -13.03 -12.05 12.08
N GLY A 110 -12.96 -13.32 12.55
CA GLY A 110 -13.60 -13.79 13.80
C GLY A 110 -15.02 -14.22 13.57
#